data_7c53d381622a24c52e5809c3ebce9021
#
_entry.id   7c53d381622a24c52e5809c3ebce9021
#
_cell.length_a   1.000
_cell.length_b   1.000
_cell.length_c   1.000
_cell.angle_alpha   90.00
_cell.angle_beta   90.00
_cell.angle_gamma   90.00
#
_symmetry.space_group_name_H-M   'P 1'
#
loop_
_entity.id
_entity.type
_entity.pdbx_description
1 polymer ?
#
loop_
_entity_poly.entity_id
_entity_poly.type
_entity_poly.pdbx_seq_one_letter_code
_entity_poly.pdbx_strand_id
1 'polypeptide(L)'
;DANLALFKAGEQASNVLTVGLGNFVGTMGGTGATLVVPFLFMLFAKSKQLKAVGKTTFVPVCFAVNEPLLFATPIVLNPYFFIPFLITPMINVSLFKFFVDVLKMNSFIYVLPWATPAPIGLILGTGISLLAVVLAVVLIVVDGIVYLPFIKAYDATLLEEEKEALDALEEQVEKEEAKEVQPLSLNKNINVLVLCVGAGTSAMFANAVKEGAEIENLPIDATASAYGSHYDILKDYDIVVLSALMVWIAPIKV
;
A
#
# COMPACT_ATOMS: atom_id res chain seq x y z
N ASP A 1 -5.64 9.76 36.87
CA ASP A 1 -6.52 10.39 35.86
C ASP A 1 -7.07 11.75 36.31
N ALA A 2 -6.17 12.76 36.24
CA ALA A 2 -6.50 14.12 36.69
C ALA A 2 -7.69 14.70 35.89
N ASN A 3 -7.77 14.48 34.56
CA ASN A 3 -8.87 14.95 33.73
C ASN A 3 -10.23 14.35 34.13
N LEU A 4 -10.28 13.08 34.50
CA LEU A 4 -11.51 12.44 34.97
C LEU A 4 -11.97 13.03 36.31
N ALA A 5 -11.03 13.39 37.21
CA ALA A 5 -11.35 14.02 38.46
C ALA A 5 -11.92 15.44 38.25
N LEU A 6 -11.32 16.26 37.40
CA LEU A 6 -11.81 17.58 37.00
C LEU A 6 -13.22 17.48 36.38
N PHE A 7 -13.42 16.57 35.46
CA PHE A 7 -14.71 16.38 34.81
C PHE A 7 -15.82 15.96 35.80
N LYS A 8 -15.52 15.06 36.75
CA LYS A 8 -16.45 14.69 37.82
C LYS A 8 -16.76 15.82 38.78
N ALA A 9 -15.84 16.74 38.98
CA ALA A 9 -16.04 17.95 39.77
C ALA A 9 -16.86 19.03 39.00
N GLY A 10 -17.23 18.80 37.77
CA GLY A 10 -17.91 19.77 36.90
C GLY A 10 -16.99 20.82 36.28
N GLU A 11 -15.65 20.59 36.38
CA GLU A 11 -14.64 21.47 35.83
C GLU A 11 -14.18 20.97 34.44
N GLN A 12 -13.58 21.86 33.65
CA GLN A 12 -13.00 21.51 32.36
C GLN A 12 -11.81 20.56 32.53
N ALA A 13 -11.81 19.43 31.82
CA ALA A 13 -10.65 18.57 31.70
C ALA A 13 -9.58 19.25 30.81
N SER A 14 -8.67 20.00 31.44
CA SER A 14 -7.73 20.90 30.74
C SER A 14 -6.34 20.31 30.48
N ASN A 15 -6.00 19.15 31.06
CA ASN A 15 -4.69 18.55 30.83
C ASN A 15 -4.59 17.96 29.45
N VAL A 16 -3.83 18.60 28.59
CA VAL A 16 -3.66 18.19 27.17
C VAL A 16 -2.79 16.95 27.01
N LEU A 17 -1.73 16.82 27.81
CA LEU A 17 -0.78 15.71 27.71
C LEU A 17 -1.39 14.41 28.27
N THR A 18 -1.98 13.64 27.40
CA THR A 18 -2.66 12.38 27.72
C THR A 18 -2.29 11.30 26.71
N VAL A 19 -2.51 10.04 27.06
CA VAL A 19 -2.35 8.91 26.12
C VAL A 19 -3.29 9.06 24.91
N GLY A 20 -4.51 9.58 25.12
CA GLY A 20 -5.47 9.82 24.06
C GLY A 20 -4.98 10.85 23.03
N LEU A 21 -4.26 11.90 23.46
CA LEU A 21 -3.64 12.85 22.55
C LEU A 21 -2.66 12.16 21.59
N GLY A 22 -1.82 11.27 22.10
CA GLY A 22 -0.92 10.48 21.26
C GLY A 22 -1.70 9.62 20.27
N ASN A 23 -2.56 8.75 20.79
CA ASN A 23 -3.22 7.69 20.00
C ASN A 23 -4.24 8.22 18.97
N PHE A 24 -5.01 9.25 19.30
CA PHE A 24 -6.16 9.68 18.47
C PHE A 24 -5.98 11.01 17.78
N VAL A 25 -4.92 11.76 18.10
CA VAL A 25 -4.62 13.05 17.48
C VAL A 25 -3.24 13.04 16.84
N GLY A 26 -2.18 12.81 17.63
CA GLY A 26 -0.82 12.84 17.15
C GLY A 26 -0.49 11.70 16.18
N THR A 27 -1.04 10.50 16.43
CA THR A 27 -0.88 9.35 15.54
C THR A 27 -2.21 8.89 14.93
N MET A 28 -3.01 9.84 14.42
CA MET A 28 -4.29 9.56 13.78
C MET A 28 -4.13 8.59 12.61
N GLY A 29 -4.61 7.36 12.77
CA GLY A 29 -4.44 6.29 11.76
C GLY A 29 -3.04 5.68 11.71
N GLY A 30 -2.24 5.85 12.77
CA GLY A 30 -0.87 5.38 12.92
C GLY A 30 0.17 6.50 12.86
N THR A 31 1.45 6.15 12.91
CA THR A 31 2.54 7.11 12.90
C THR A 31 2.48 8.05 11.70
N GLY A 32 2.74 9.35 11.92
CA GLY A 32 2.68 10.37 10.88
C GLY A 32 1.27 10.89 10.59
N ALA A 33 0.26 10.52 11.40
CA ALA A 33 -1.15 10.90 11.19
C ALA A 33 -1.67 10.53 9.79
N THR A 34 -1.48 9.26 9.42
CA THR A 34 -1.68 8.75 8.04
C THR A 34 -3.10 8.29 7.73
N LEU A 35 -4.09 8.54 8.60
CA LEU A 35 -5.48 8.09 8.41
C LEU A 35 -6.04 8.39 7.02
N VAL A 36 -5.78 9.59 6.51
CA VAL A 36 -6.32 10.06 5.24
C VAL A 36 -5.57 9.52 4.02
N VAL A 37 -4.32 9.08 4.18
CA VAL A 37 -3.42 8.73 3.06
C VAL A 37 -3.98 7.62 2.15
N PRO A 38 -4.45 6.47 2.67
CA PRO A 38 -5.04 5.43 1.81
C PRO A 38 -6.25 5.92 1.02
N PHE A 39 -7.08 6.77 1.64
CA PHE A 39 -8.25 7.35 0.96
C PHE A 39 -7.83 8.32 -0.14
N LEU A 40 -6.81 9.15 0.11
CA LEU A 40 -6.27 10.05 -0.90
C LEU A 40 -5.63 9.28 -2.07
N PHE A 41 -4.95 8.18 -1.80
CA PHE A 41 -4.43 7.29 -2.84
C PHE A 41 -5.55 6.72 -3.71
N MET A 42 -6.65 6.25 -3.11
CA MET A 42 -7.79 5.72 -3.87
C MET A 42 -8.51 6.77 -4.70
N LEU A 43 -8.66 7.98 -4.16
CA LEU A 43 -9.49 9.03 -4.76
C LEU A 43 -8.72 9.92 -5.76
N PHE A 44 -7.47 10.24 -5.47
CA PHE A 44 -6.73 11.27 -6.20
C PHE A 44 -5.51 10.76 -6.96
N ALA A 45 -4.93 9.61 -6.60
CA ALA A 45 -3.82 9.05 -7.36
C ALA A 45 -4.29 8.55 -8.73
N LYS A 46 -3.41 8.61 -9.72
CA LYS A 46 -3.64 8.08 -11.07
C LYS A 46 -2.89 6.78 -11.29
N SER A 47 -1.69 6.62 -10.70
CA SER A 47 -0.87 5.41 -10.78
C SER A 47 -1.62 4.19 -10.24
N LYS A 48 -1.44 3.06 -10.90
CA LYS A 48 -2.05 1.78 -10.51
C LYS A 48 -1.50 1.32 -9.16
N GLN A 49 -0.21 1.58 -8.92
CA GLN A 49 0.49 1.21 -7.70
C GLN A 49 -0.12 1.88 -6.47
N LEU A 50 -0.25 3.22 -6.43
CA LEU A 50 -0.83 3.92 -5.27
C LEU A 50 -2.29 3.55 -5.04
N LYS A 51 -3.08 3.37 -6.10
CA LYS A 51 -4.47 2.90 -5.97
C LYS A 51 -4.55 1.51 -5.33
N ALA A 52 -3.66 0.60 -5.70
CA ALA A 52 -3.59 -0.74 -5.12
C ALA A 52 -3.20 -0.68 -3.64
N VAL A 53 -2.17 0.11 -3.30
CA VAL A 53 -1.74 0.34 -1.92
C VAL A 53 -2.87 0.94 -1.10
N GLY A 54 -3.57 1.96 -1.60
CA GLY A 54 -4.71 2.56 -0.93
C GLY A 54 -5.79 1.54 -0.58
N LYS A 55 -6.17 0.69 -1.54
CA LYS A 55 -7.21 -0.34 -1.37
C LYS A 55 -6.83 -1.43 -0.35
N THR A 56 -5.55 -1.78 -0.27
CA THR A 56 -5.09 -2.85 0.63
C THR A 56 -4.85 -2.35 2.05
N THR A 57 -4.55 -1.06 2.22
CA THR A 57 -4.11 -0.50 3.50
C THR A 57 -5.17 0.33 4.23
N PHE A 58 -6.31 0.70 3.59
CA PHE A 58 -7.29 1.57 4.24
C PHE A 58 -7.90 0.96 5.50
N VAL A 59 -8.20 -0.36 5.49
CA VAL A 59 -8.81 -1.01 6.67
C VAL A 59 -7.86 -1.02 7.86
N PRO A 60 -6.63 -1.57 7.77
CA PRO A 60 -5.71 -1.54 8.91
C PRO A 60 -5.40 -0.12 9.39
N VAL A 61 -5.24 0.86 8.51
CA VAL A 61 -4.97 2.26 8.89
C VAL A 61 -6.14 2.87 9.68
N CYS A 62 -7.40 2.53 9.39
CA CYS A 62 -8.53 2.95 10.19
C CYS A 62 -8.42 2.50 11.66
N PHE A 63 -7.73 1.41 11.93
CA PHE A 63 -7.48 0.86 13.27
C PHE A 63 -6.07 1.16 13.80
N ALA A 64 -5.46 2.22 13.31
CA ALA A 64 -4.12 2.70 13.68
C ALA A 64 -2.96 1.72 13.36
N VAL A 65 -3.17 0.73 12.50
CA VAL A 65 -2.15 -0.21 12.00
C VAL A 65 -1.71 0.26 10.61
N ASN A 66 -0.70 1.13 10.55
CA ASN A 66 -0.24 1.72 9.29
C ASN A 66 1.07 1.13 8.75
N GLU A 67 1.63 0.12 9.38
CA GLU A 67 2.85 -0.55 8.92
C GLU A 67 2.72 -1.07 7.47
N PRO A 68 1.60 -1.69 7.05
CA PRO A 68 1.45 -2.10 5.64
C PRO A 68 1.54 -0.91 4.67
N LEU A 69 1.03 0.26 5.05
CA LEU A 69 1.12 1.48 4.26
C LEU A 69 2.57 2.00 4.21
N LEU A 70 3.26 2.01 5.35
CA LEU A 70 4.63 2.51 5.47
C LEU A 70 5.62 1.69 4.65
N PHE A 71 5.40 0.37 4.53
CA PHE A 71 6.27 -0.52 3.76
C PHE A 71 5.90 -0.58 2.27
N ALA A 72 4.61 -0.58 1.93
CA ALA A 72 4.15 -0.62 0.54
C ALA A 72 4.47 0.67 -0.23
N THR A 73 4.45 1.79 0.48
CA THR A 73 4.94 3.08 -0.02
C THR A 73 5.91 3.57 1.04
N PRO A 74 7.25 3.44 0.84
CA PRO A 74 8.22 3.64 1.92
C PRO A 74 8.22 5.09 2.42
N ILE A 75 7.10 5.48 3.07
CA ILE A 75 6.74 6.86 3.45
C ILE A 75 7.87 7.52 4.24
N VAL A 76 8.48 6.79 5.18
CA VAL A 76 9.54 7.34 6.04
C VAL A 76 10.83 7.64 5.25
N LEU A 77 11.13 6.84 4.23
CA LEU A 77 12.35 6.99 3.41
C LEU A 77 12.10 7.76 2.11
N ASN A 78 10.85 8.04 1.78
CA ASN A 78 10.48 8.75 0.57
C ASN A 78 10.58 10.27 0.82
N PRO A 79 11.41 11.01 0.07
CA PRO A 79 11.59 12.44 0.26
C PRO A 79 10.28 13.24 0.10
N TYR A 80 9.34 12.77 -0.70
CA TYR A 80 8.03 13.40 -0.85
C TYR A 80 7.19 13.34 0.42
N PHE A 81 7.22 12.22 1.14
CA PHE A 81 6.37 12.01 2.32
C PHE A 81 7.02 12.41 3.63
N PHE A 82 8.32 12.61 3.66
CA PHE A 82 9.05 12.95 4.89
C PHE A 82 8.51 14.22 5.56
N ILE A 83 8.25 15.25 4.77
CA ILE A 83 7.74 16.54 5.26
C ILE A 83 6.33 16.38 5.85
N PRO A 84 5.30 15.91 5.13
CA PRO A 84 3.96 15.76 5.71
C PRO A 84 3.93 14.76 6.87
N PHE A 85 4.73 13.71 6.85
CA PHE A 85 4.82 12.73 7.93
C PHE A 85 5.26 13.35 9.26
N LEU A 86 6.16 14.33 9.25
CA LEU A 86 6.61 15.04 10.44
C LEU A 86 5.68 16.18 10.85
N ILE A 87 5.19 16.95 9.88
CA ILE A 87 4.45 18.19 10.16
C ILE A 87 3.01 17.90 10.56
N THR A 88 2.33 16.91 9.96
CA THR A 88 0.92 16.64 10.23
C THR A 88 0.62 16.34 11.70
N PRO A 89 1.36 15.45 12.40
CA PRO A 89 1.18 15.24 13.84
C PRO A 89 1.32 16.52 14.67
N MET A 90 2.26 17.38 14.31
CA MET A 90 2.50 18.64 15.01
C MET A 90 1.32 19.61 14.85
N ILE A 91 0.78 19.71 13.63
CA ILE A 91 -0.42 20.52 13.35
C ILE A 91 -1.59 19.98 14.15
N ASN A 92 -1.83 18.66 14.14
CA ASN A 92 -2.93 18.02 14.83
C ASN A 92 -2.90 18.28 16.33
N VAL A 93 -1.75 18.09 16.96
CA VAL A 93 -1.57 18.38 18.40
C VAL A 93 -1.78 19.87 18.69
N SER A 94 -1.32 20.75 17.82
CA SER A 94 -1.50 22.20 17.98
C SER A 94 -2.98 22.61 17.86
N LEU A 95 -3.71 22.05 16.90
CA LEU A 95 -5.15 22.25 16.75
C LEU A 95 -5.92 21.71 17.95
N PHE A 96 -5.60 20.51 18.42
CA PHE A 96 -6.23 19.95 19.62
C PHE A 96 -6.01 20.87 20.82
N LYS A 97 -4.78 21.33 21.04
CA LYS A 97 -4.45 22.27 22.12
C LYS A 97 -5.26 23.57 21.98
N PHE A 98 -5.40 24.12 20.79
CA PHE A 98 -6.21 25.31 20.53
C PHE A 98 -7.69 25.09 20.92
N PHE A 99 -8.26 23.93 20.56
CA PHE A 99 -9.65 23.60 20.92
C PHE A 99 -9.83 23.47 22.45
N VAL A 100 -8.85 22.90 23.15
CA VAL A 100 -8.93 22.78 24.62
C VAL A 100 -8.75 24.12 25.30
N ASP A 101 -7.71 24.88 24.95
CA ASP A 101 -7.34 26.10 25.69
C ASP A 101 -8.26 27.28 25.35
N VAL A 102 -8.62 27.46 24.07
CA VAL A 102 -9.38 28.62 23.57
C VAL A 102 -10.87 28.32 23.49
N LEU A 103 -11.27 27.23 22.89
CA LEU A 103 -12.68 26.86 22.72
C LEU A 103 -13.27 26.13 23.93
N LYS A 104 -12.45 25.89 24.97
CA LYS A 104 -12.87 25.22 26.20
C LYS A 104 -13.44 23.82 26.00
N MET A 105 -13.00 23.13 24.98
CA MET A 105 -13.28 21.70 24.79
C MET A 105 -12.62 20.90 25.91
N ASN A 106 -13.24 19.83 26.36
CA ASN A 106 -12.58 18.91 27.27
C ASN A 106 -11.46 18.15 26.53
N SER A 107 -10.34 18.01 27.20
CA SER A 107 -9.30 17.05 26.78
C SER A 107 -9.76 15.62 27.07
N PHE A 108 -8.91 14.63 26.79
CA PHE A 108 -9.25 13.24 27.01
C PHE A 108 -9.52 12.94 28.48
N ILE A 109 -10.72 12.43 28.74
CA ILE A 109 -11.25 12.03 30.02
C ILE A 109 -11.14 10.52 30.21
N TYR A 110 -11.42 9.78 29.13
CA TYR A 110 -11.44 8.33 29.13
C TYR A 110 -10.24 7.75 28.36
N VAL A 111 -9.68 6.67 28.91
CA VAL A 111 -8.64 5.89 28.22
C VAL A 111 -9.33 4.81 27.39
N LEU A 112 -9.12 4.85 26.09
CA LEU A 112 -9.66 3.89 25.13
C LEU A 112 -8.52 3.03 24.54
N PRO A 113 -8.82 1.82 24.05
CA PRO A 113 -7.84 1.01 23.33
C PRO A 113 -7.24 1.77 22.15
N TRP A 114 -5.94 1.68 21.96
CA TRP A 114 -5.22 2.40 20.90
C TRP A 114 -5.70 2.06 19.47
N ALA A 115 -6.22 0.83 19.27
CA ALA A 115 -6.77 0.37 18.00
C ALA A 115 -8.19 0.89 17.72
N THR A 116 -8.75 1.75 18.58
CA THR A 116 -10.04 2.42 18.28
C THR A 116 -9.82 3.37 17.09
N PRO A 117 -10.72 3.39 16.08
CA PRO A 117 -10.63 4.35 14.99
C PRO A 117 -10.50 5.78 15.50
N ALA A 118 -9.47 6.49 15.08
CA ALA A 118 -9.03 7.73 15.73
C ALA A 118 -10.13 8.82 15.85
N PRO A 119 -10.98 9.09 14.86
CA PRO A 119 -12.08 10.04 15.01
C PRO A 119 -13.09 9.62 16.09
N ILE A 120 -13.38 8.32 16.19
CA ILE A 120 -14.27 7.76 17.23
C ILE A 120 -13.59 7.87 18.59
N GLY A 121 -12.31 7.50 18.65
CA GLY A 121 -11.52 7.60 19.89
C GLY A 121 -11.41 9.02 20.41
N LEU A 122 -11.24 10.01 19.53
CA LEU A 122 -11.26 11.42 19.87
C LEU A 122 -12.60 11.85 20.48
N ILE A 123 -13.72 11.54 19.82
CA ILE A 123 -15.06 11.95 20.25
C ILE A 123 -15.44 11.29 21.58
N LEU A 124 -15.25 9.98 21.69
CA LEU A 124 -15.59 9.24 22.90
C LEU A 124 -14.66 9.57 24.07
N GLY A 125 -13.36 9.69 23.78
CA GLY A 125 -12.34 9.96 24.79
C GLY A 125 -12.46 11.34 25.44
N THR A 126 -13.02 12.33 24.72
CA THR A 126 -13.23 13.70 25.21
C THR A 126 -14.63 13.96 25.78
N GLY A 127 -15.47 12.91 25.96
CA GLY A 127 -16.78 13.01 26.61
C GLY A 127 -17.92 13.41 25.65
N ILE A 128 -17.83 13.08 24.38
CA ILE A 128 -18.90 13.23 23.35
C ILE A 128 -19.39 14.69 23.27
N SER A 129 -18.49 15.61 22.96
CA SER A 129 -18.86 17.01 22.74
C SER A 129 -18.98 17.34 21.25
N LEU A 130 -19.85 18.32 20.89
CA LEU A 130 -19.95 18.81 19.52
C LEU A 130 -18.61 19.35 19.01
N LEU A 131 -17.84 20.02 19.89
CA LEU A 131 -16.51 20.52 19.54
C LEU A 131 -15.54 19.40 19.17
N ALA A 132 -15.65 18.23 19.82
CA ALA A 132 -14.82 17.07 19.46
C ALA A 132 -15.18 16.51 18.07
N VAL A 133 -16.47 16.51 17.71
CA VAL A 133 -16.91 16.13 16.38
C VAL A 133 -16.38 17.11 15.33
N VAL A 134 -16.51 18.40 15.59
CA VAL A 134 -15.97 19.46 14.71
C VAL A 134 -14.46 19.30 14.55
N LEU A 135 -13.74 19.10 15.65
CA LEU A 135 -12.30 18.89 15.62
C LEU A 135 -11.91 17.64 14.80
N ALA A 136 -12.62 16.52 14.98
CA ALA A 136 -12.35 15.31 14.20
C ALA A 136 -12.47 15.56 12.68
N VAL A 137 -13.49 16.31 12.26
CA VAL A 137 -13.65 16.69 10.85
C VAL A 137 -12.55 17.64 10.40
N VAL A 138 -12.21 18.64 11.22
CA VAL A 138 -11.15 19.60 10.92
C VAL A 138 -9.80 18.89 10.74
N LEU A 139 -9.46 17.95 11.61
CA LEU A 139 -8.21 17.20 11.52
C LEU A 139 -8.14 16.38 10.22
N ILE A 140 -9.21 15.66 9.85
CA ILE A 140 -9.28 14.92 8.60
C ILE A 140 -9.07 15.83 7.38
N VAL A 141 -9.70 17.00 7.37
CA VAL A 141 -9.59 17.96 6.26
C VAL A 141 -8.17 18.53 6.20
N VAL A 142 -7.62 18.93 7.34
CA VAL A 142 -6.27 19.51 7.43
C VAL A 142 -5.22 18.47 7.00
N ASP A 143 -5.30 17.24 7.52
CA ASP A 143 -4.42 16.15 7.12
C ASP A 143 -4.49 15.91 5.60
N GLY A 144 -5.71 15.94 5.04
CA GLY A 144 -5.93 15.82 3.60
C GLY A 144 -5.25 16.94 2.81
N ILE A 145 -5.39 18.18 3.27
CA ILE A 145 -4.76 19.35 2.62
C ILE A 145 -3.24 19.26 2.69
N VAL A 146 -2.68 18.82 3.83
CA VAL A 146 -1.23 18.69 4.01
C VAL A 146 -0.66 17.58 3.15
N TYR A 147 -1.28 16.40 3.11
CA TYR A 147 -0.75 15.25 2.36
C TYR A 147 -0.97 15.34 0.86
N LEU A 148 -2.08 15.93 0.39
CA LEU A 148 -2.50 15.89 -1.01
C LEU A 148 -1.45 16.40 -2.01
N PRO A 149 -0.76 17.55 -1.81
CA PRO A 149 0.23 18.04 -2.76
C PRO A 149 1.42 17.09 -2.91
N PHE A 150 1.87 16.48 -1.81
CA PHE A 150 2.98 15.53 -1.82
C PHE A 150 2.58 14.20 -2.48
N ILE A 151 1.35 13.74 -2.26
CA ILE A 151 0.80 12.57 -2.95
C ILE A 151 0.76 12.80 -4.45
N LYS A 152 0.28 13.97 -4.91
CA LYS A 152 0.23 14.30 -6.34
C LYS A 152 1.62 14.40 -6.96
N ALA A 153 2.58 14.97 -6.25
CA ALA A 153 3.96 15.06 -6.72
C ALA A 153 4.59 13.66 -6.88
N TYR A 154 4.41 12.79 -5.89
CA TYR A 154 4.91 11.43 -5.95
C TYR A 154 4.18 10.58 -7.01
N ASP A 155 2.87 10.73 -7.13
CA ASP A 155 2.07 10.05 -8.16
C ASP A 155 2.52 10.41 -9.58
N ALA A 156 2.91 11.67 -9.81
CA ALA A 156 3.46 12.11 -11.09
C ALA A 156 4.78 11.38 -11.43
N THR A 157 5.68 11.23 -10.46
CA THR A 157 6.93 10.48 -10.65
C THR A 157 6.66 9.02 -10.99
N LEU A 158 5.72 8.37 -10.27
CA LEU A 158 5.36 6.98 -10.56
C LEU A 158 4.73 6.81 -11.95
N LEU A 159 3.95 7.78 -12.41
CA LEU A 159 3.37 7.75 -13.76
C LEU A 159 4.44 7.88 -14.86
N GLU A 160 5.49 8.67 -14.62
CA GLU A 160 6.64 8.75 -15.53
C GLU A 160 7.39 7.42 -15.57
N GLU A 161 7.66 6.82 -14.39
CA GLU A 161 8.29 5.49 -14.30
C GLU A 161 7.44 4.39 -14.98
N GLU A 162 6.11 4.38 -14.75
CA GLU A 162 5.18 3.45 -15.41
C GLU A 162 5.21 3.61 -16.94
N LYS A 163 5.31 4.84 -17.43
CA LYS A 163 5.37 5.14 -18.86
C LYS A 163 6.70 4.71 -19.47
N GLU A 164 7.82 5.07 -18.83
CA GLU A 164 9.15 4.66 -19.29
C GLU A 164 9.29 3.13 -19.34
N ALA A 165 8.70 2.42 -18.36
CA ALA A 165 8.69 0.97 -18.34
C ALA A 165 7.85 0.37 -19.49
N LEU A 166 6.73 1.01 -19.85
CA LEU A 166 5.91 0.60 -20.99
C LEU A 166 6.63 0.86 -22.31
N ASP A 167 7.20 2.04 -22.49
CA ASP A 167 7.93 2.41 -23.69
C ASP A 167 9.16 1.47 -23.90
N ALA A 168 9.84 1.10 -22.82
CA ALA A 168 10.95 0.14 -22.86
C ALA A 168 10.50 -1.29 -23.24
N LEU A 169 9.32 -1.70 -22.78
CA LEU A 169 8.73 -2.99 -23.15
C LEU A 169 8.30 -3.01 -24.61
N GLU A 170 7.68 -1.94 -25.11
CA GLU A 170 7.30 -1.81 -26.52
C GLU A 170 8.53 -1.85 -27.42
N GLU A 171 9.62 -1.15 -27.05
CA GLU A 171 10.88 -1.20 -27.81
C GLU A 171 11.53 -2.60 -27.80
N GLN A 172 11.38 -3.35 -26.70
CA GLN A 172 11.86 -4.74 -26.64
C GLN A 172 11.03 -5.67 -27.54
N VAL A 173 9.71 -5.52 -27.53
CA VAL A 173 8.79 -6.30 -28.40
C VAL A 173 9.06 -5.99 -29.87
N GLU A 174 9.21 -4.71 -30.24
CA GLU A 174 9.57 -4.33 -31.63
C GLU A 174 10.93 -4.91 -32.08
N LYS A 175 11.92 -4.94 -31.17
CA LYS A 175 13.23 -5.54 -31.44
C LYS A 175 13.19 -7.07 -31.54
N GLU A 176 12.28 -7.72 -30.83
CA GLU A 176 12.05 -9.16 -30.92
C GLU A 176 11.24 -9.51 -32.18
N GLU A 177 10.26 -8.69 -32.54
CA GLU A 177 9.52 -8.86 -33.82
C GLU A 177 10.38 -8.55 -35.06
N ALA A 178 11.33 -7.59 -34.96
CA ALA A 178 12.27 -7.27 -36.04
C ALA A 178 13.40 -8.30 -36.20
N LYS A 179 13.65 -9.14 -35.19
CA LYS A 179 14.39 -10.39 -35.43
C LYS A 179 13.45 -11.34 -36.15
N GLU A 180 13.53 -11.31 -37.49
CA GLU A 180 12.86 -12.28 -38.38
C GLU A 180 12.75 -13.62 -37.62
N VAL A 181 11.52 -13.98 -37.28
CA VAL A 181 11.20 -15.35 -36.90
C VAL A 181 11.53 -16.17 -38.13
N GLN A 182 12.77 -16.65 -38.24
CA GLN A 182 13.05 -17.72 -39.15
C GLN A 182 12.04 -18.81 -38.81
N PRO A 183 11.20 -19.25 -39.76
CA PRO A 183 10.27 -20.31 -39.47
C PRO A 183 11.10 -21.49 -39.00
N LEU A 184 11.11 -21.71 -37.68
CA LEU A 184 11.68 -22.92 -37.13
C LEU A 184 10.88 -24.06 -37.72
N SER A 185 11.49 -24.77 -38.64
CA SER A 185 10.97 -26.06 -39.06
C SER A 185 11.16 -27.00 -37.87
N LEU A 186 10.17 -26.99 -36.95
CA LEU A 186 10.15 -27.84 -35.77
C LEU A 186 9.94 -29.28 -36.20
N ASN A 187 11.02 -29.96 -36.56
CA ASN A 187 11.00 -31.40 -36.79
C ASN A 187 11.14 -32.21 -35.50
N LYS A 188 11.09 -31.53 -34.31
CA LYS A 188 11.24 -32.15 -32.99
C LYS A 188 10.15 -31.61 -32.08
N ASN A 189 9.55 -32.49 -31.27
CA ASN A 189 8.68 -32.06 -30.17
C ASN A 189 9.51 -31.27 -29.16
N ILE A 190 9.02 -30.07 -28.82
CA ILE A 190 9.62 -29.19 -27.80
C ILE A 190 8.83 -29.33 -26.52
N ASN A 191 9.52 -29.73 -25.47
CA ASN A 191 8.95 -29.82 -24.11
C ASN A 191 9.26 -28.52 -23.33
N VAL A 192 8.23 -27.82 -22.89
CA VAL A 192 8.32 -26.56 -22.14
C VAL A 192 7.96 -26.80 -20.67
N LEU A 193 8.84 -26.45 -19.75
CA LEU A 193 8.57 -26.46 -18.32
C LEU A 193 8.23 -25.06 -17.84
N VAL A 194 7.03 -24.89 -17.27
CA VAL A 194 6.59 -23.62 -16.66
C VAL A 194 6.73 -23.70 -15.16
N LEU A 195 7.57 -22.83 -14.59
CA LEU A 195 7.83 -22.76 -13.14
C LEU A 195 7.22 -21.51 -12.54
N CYS A 196 6.53 -21.68 -11.41
CA CYS A 196 6.01 -20.58 -10.60
C CYS A 196 6.14 -20.93 -9.10
N VAL A 197 6.08 -19.92 -8.23
CA VAL A 197 6.04 -20.11 -6.76
C VAL A 197 4.76 -20.85 -6.33
N GLY A 198 3.65 -20.69 -7.07
CA GLY A 198 2.38 -21.37 -6.79
C GLY A 198 1.96 -22.30 -7.93
N ALA A 199 1.62 -23.55 -7.59
CA ALA A 199 1.24 -24.59 -8.56
C ALA A 199 0.04 -24.23 -9.46
N GLY A 200 -0.88 -23.38 -8.98
CA GLY A 200 -2.08 -22.99 -9.75
C GLY A 200 -1.78 -22.07 -10.94
N THR A 201 -0.91 -21.10 -10.76
CA THR A 201 -0.57 -20.11 -11.79
C THR A 201 0.28 -20.74 -12.91
N SER A 202 1.22 -21.63 -12.55
CA SER A 202 2.02 -22.35 -13.54
C SER A 202 1.17 -23.27 -14.42
N ALA A 203 0.15 -23.93 -13.83
CA ALA A 203 -0.78 -24.78 -14.59
C ALA A 203 -1.62 -23.99 -15.59
N MET A 204 -2.12 -22.81 -15.21
CA MET A 204 -2.85 -21.94 -16.16
C MET A 204 -1.96 -21.49 -17.32
N PHE A 205 -0.70 -21.16 -17.04
CA PHE A 205 0.23 -20.71 -18.08
C PHE A 205 0.64 -21.87 -19.02
N ALA A 206 0.90 -23.05 -18.46
CA ALA A 206 1.20 -24.24 -19.25
C ALA A 206 0.02 -24.63 -20.17
N ASN A 207 -1.22 -24.53 -19.67
CA ASN A 207 -2.41 -24.78 -20.49
C ASN A 207 -2.55 -23.75 -21.63
N ALA A 208 -2.31 -22.47 -21.36
CA ALA A 208 -2.34 -21.44 -22.40
C ALA A 208 -1.30 -21.68 -23.49
N VAL A 209 -0.09 -22.15 -23.13
CA VAL A 209 0.95 -22.52 -24.09
C VAL A 209 0.51 -23.73 -24.93
N LYS A 210 -0.12 -24.75 -24.33
CA LYS A 210 -0.66 -25.91 -25.05
C LYS A 210 -1.76 -25.51 -26.03
N GLU A 211 -2.74 -24.73 -25.56
CA GLU A 211 -3.83 -24.25 -26.43
C GLU A 211 -3.31 -23.42 -27.61
N GLY A 212 -2.34 -22.53 -27.36
CA GLY A 212 -1.69 -21.75 -28.44
C GLY A 212 -0.95 -22.64 -29.44
N ALA A 213 -0.24 -23.66 -28.96
CA ALA A 213 0.47 -24.61 -29.80
C ALA A 213 -0.47 -25.46 -30.66
N GLU A 214 -1.61 -25.87 -30.09
CA GLU A 214 -2.66 -26.60 -30.86
C GLU A 214 -3.28 -25.74 -31.95
N ILE A 215 -3.55 -24.46 -31.69
CA ILE A 215 -4.11 -23.52 -32.68
C ILE A 215 -3.15 -23.32 -33.85
N GLU A 216 -1.87 -23.19 -33.58
CA GLU A 216 -0.82 -22.94 -34.57
C GLU A 216 -0.24 -24.24 -35.18
N ASN A 217 -0.74 -25.42 -34.79
CA ASN A 217 -0.23 -26.73 -35.19
C ASN A 217 1.27 -26.93 -34.93
N LEU A 218 1.75 -26.44 -33.81
CA LEU A 218 3.14 -26.55 -33.37
C LEU A 218 3.35 -27.79 -32.49
N PRO A 219 4.43 -28.57 -32.64
CA PRO A 219 4.72 -29.72 -31.79
C PRO A 219 5.34 -29.30 -30.47
N ILE A 220 4.56 -28.59 -29.64
CA ILE A 220 4.98 -28.09 -28.34
C ILE A 220 4.10 -28.69 -27.26
N ASP A 221 4.71 -29.28 -26.24
CA ASP A 221 4.05 -29.68 -25.00
C ASP A 221 4.56 -28.86 -23.81
N ALA A 222 3.65 -28.43 -22.93
CA ALA A 222 4.00 -27.59 -21.78
C ALA A 222 3.54 -28.25 -20.47
N THR A 223 4.43 -28.33 -19.50
CA THR A 223 4.14 -28.92 -18.18
C THR A 223 4.42 -27.90 -17.08
N ALA A 224 3.55 -27.87 -16.08
CA ALA A 224 3.70 -27.01 -14.92
C ALA A 224 4.39 -27.73 -13.78
N SER A 225 5.32 -27.04 -13.08
CA SER A 225 5.89 -27.53 -11.85
C SER A 225 6.06 -26.37 -10.84
N ALA A 226 6.09 -26.73 -9.55
CA ALA A 226 6.41 -25.79 -8.50
C ALA A 226 7.92 -25.58 -8.40
N TYR A 227 8.34 -24.35 -8.11
CA TYR A 227 9.75 -24.06 -7.86
C TYR A 227 10.23 -24.83 -6.61
N GLY A 228 11.40 -25.45 -6.72
CA GLY A 228 11.95 -26.30 -5.68
C GLY A 228 11.78 -27.82 -5.93
N SER A 229 10.75 -28.22 -6.70
CA SER A 229 10.52 -29.63 -7.07
C SER A 229 10.93 -29.98 -8.52
N HIS A 230 11.60 -29.08 -9.20
CA HIS A 230 11.91 -29.19 -10.64
C HIS A 230 13.32 -29.68 -10.96
N TYR A 231 14.21 -29.75 -9.96
CA TYR A 231 15.63 -30.05 -10.20
C TYR A 231 15.88 -31.40 -10.86
N ASP A 232 15.06 -32.40 -10.53
CA ASP A 232 15.23 -33.76 -11.05
C ASP A 232 14.70 -33.89 -12.48
N ILE A 233 13.76 -33.02 -12.89
CA ILE A 233 13.07 -33.10 -14.20
C ILE A 233 13.59 -32.10 -15.24
N LEU A 234 14.47 -31.16 -14.87
CA LEU A 234 15.01 -30.13 -15.77
C LEU A 234 15.63 -30.71 -17.05
N LYS A 235 16.22 -31.91 -16.98
CA LYS A 235 16.91 -32.56 -18.10
C LYS A 235 15.98 -33.06 -19.20
N ASP A 236 14.68 -33.18 -18.87
CA ASP A 236 13.68 -33.73 -19.79
C ASP A 236 12.98 -32.66 -20.61
N TYR A 237 13.33 -31.38 -20.38
CA TYR A 237 12.71 -30.22 -21.02
C TYR A 237 13.72 -29.42 -21.84
N ASP A 238 13.25 -28.96 -23.01
CA ASP A 238 14.06 -28.15 -23.93
C ASP A 238 14.04 -26.66 -23.55
N ILE A 239 12.93 -26.17 -22.95
CA ILE A 239 12.72 -24.77 -22.58
C ILE A 239 12.16 -24.70 -21.16
N VAL A 240 12.68 -23.78 -20.34
CA VAL A 240 12.17 -23.48 -19.00
C VAL A 240 11.68 -22.03 -18.96
N VAL A 241 10.40 -21.83 -18.66
CA VAL A 241 9.77 -20.52 -18.53
C VAL A 241 9.54 -20.21 -17.06
N LEU A 242 10.08 -19.09 -16.60
CA LEU A 242 9.87 -18.57 -15.23
C LEU A 242 8.79 -17.48 -15.26
N SER A 243 7.80 -17.55 -14.37
CA SER A 243 6.85 -16.45 -14.26
C SER A 243 7.53 -15.19 -13.68
N ALA A 244 7.10 -14.01 -14.10
CA ALA A 244 7.72 -12.72 -13.77
C ALA A 244 7.94 -12.46 -12.26
N LEU A 245 7.15 -13.09 -11.38
CA LEU A 245 7.32 -13.05 -9.93
C LEU A 245 8.60 -13.78 -9.43
N MET A 246 9.22 -14.61 -10.25
CA MET A 246 10.40 -15.40 -9.90
C MET A 246 11.72 -14.69 -10.17
N VAL A 247 11.75 -13.70 -11.04
CA VAL A 247 12.98 -12.97 -11.42
C VAL A 247 13.61 -12.26 -10.20
N TRP A 248 12.81 -11.97 -9.16
CA TRP A 248 13.28 -11.33 -7.92
C TRP A 248 13.78 -12.29 -6.83
N ILE A 249 13.55 -13.58 -6.95
CA ILE A 249 13.77 -14.54 -5.83
C ILE A 249 14.95 -15.48 -6.06
N ALA A 250 15.42 -15.66 -7.28
CA ALA A 250 16.47 -16.64 -7.56
C ALA A 250 17.59 -16.09 -8.45
N PRO A 251 18.83 -15.98 -7.94
CA PRO A 251 19.99 -15.97 -8.81
C PRO A 251 20.09 -17.36 -9.46
N ILE A 252 19.88 -17.42 -10.77
CA ILE A 252 20.14 -18.64 -11.56
C ILE A 252 21.64 -18.93 -11.46
N LYS A 253 22.01 -19.92 -10.64
CA LYS A 253 23.31 -20.57 -10.80
C LYS A 253 23.14 -21.62 -11.89
N VAL A 254 23.67 -21.31 -13.06
CA VAL A 254 23.93 -22.29 -14.13
C VAL A 254 25.07 -23.19 -13.69
#